data_4fcaa444b3324eb96bcf16dd3f9ff49d
#
_entry.id   4fcaa444b3324eb96bcf16dd3f9ff49d
#
_cell.length_a   1.000
_cell.length_b   1.000
_cell.length_c   1.000
_cell.angle_alpha   90.00
_cell.angle_beta   90.00
_cell.angle_gamma   90.00
#
_symmetry.space_group_name_H-M   'P 1'
#
loop_
_entity.id
_entity.type
_entity.pdbx_description
1 polymer ?
#
loop_
_entity_poly.entity_id
_entity_poly.type
_entity_poly.pdbx_seq_one_letter_code
_entity_poly.pdbx_strand_id
1 'polypeptide(L)'
;LLFCGVIAVVAAFIGMGTGVVAQDVGVAVKVAITEFIVFSSMATLGPALATAVRHRAWPLSRERKAVVIAVLIGMVLSFFIDRLGSSYIEQLIKPGLEAAGLSVNPPAPPPLVKAIGLAINVAALVVIYGLFGGGLALRAYFSEHRRWDEHHHVRELNALESRVNEADLRLGVLKAQVEPHFLFNTRA
;
A
#
# COMPACT_ATOMS: atom_id res chain seq x y z
N LEU A 1 -1.92 10.18 -12.41
CA LEU A 1 -2.82 10.38 -13.58
C LEU A 1 -3.18 9.06 -14.26
N LEU A 2 -2.23 8.22 -14.65
CA LEU A 2 -2.48 6.95 -15.37
C LEU A 2 -3.36 5.99 -14.58
N PHE A 3 -3.14 5.87 -13.28
CA PHE A 3 -3.91 5.02 -12.38
C PHE A 3 -5.39 5.49 -12.23
N CYS A 4 -5.62 6.80 -12.06
CA CYS A 4 -6.98 7.36 -12.04
C CYS A 4 -7.72 7.14 -13.36
N GLY A 5 -6.99 7.19 -14.49
CA GLY A 5 -7.54 6.89 -15.81
C GLY A 5 -8.01 5.45 -15.93
N VAL A 6 -7.23 4.49 -15.45
CA VAL A 6 -7.60 3.07 -15.45
C VAL A 6 -8.86 2.81 -14.61
N ILE A 7 -8.90 3.38 -13.38
CA ILE A 7 -10.08 3.27 -12.52
C ILE A 7 -11.32 3.87 -13.21
N ALA A 8 -11.20 5.05 -13.83
CA ALA A 8 -12.31 5.69 -14.52
C ALA A 8 -12.83 4.84 -15.68
N VAL A 9 -11.94 4.23 -16.47
CA VAL A 9 -12.32 3.35 -17.58
C VAL A 9 -13.04 2.10 -17.06
N VAL A 10 -12.54 1.45 -16.02
CA VAL A 10 -13.18 0.27 -15.43
C VAL A 10 -14.56 0.62 -14.87
N ALA A 11 -14.66 1.71 -14.11
CA ALA A 11 -15.93 2.18 -13.55
C ALA A 11 -16.94 2.55 -14.64
N ALA A 12 -16.50 3.22 -15.72
CA ALA A 12 -17.34 3.53 -16.87
C ALA A 12 -17.84 2.27 -17.56
N PHE A 13 -16.96 1.25 -17.72
CA PHE A 13 -17.35 -0.02 -18.35
C PHE A 13 -18.40 -0.77 -17.52
N ILE A 14 -18.27 -0.82 -16.21
CA ILE A 14 -19.25 -1.41 -15.29
C ILE A 14 -20.56 -0.63 -15.36
N GLY A 15 -20.49 0.72 -15.31
CA GLY A 15 -21.66 1.59 -15.44
C GLY A 15 -22.42 1.40 -16.77
N MET A 16 -21.69 1.28 -17.88
CA MET A 16 -22.32 1.00 -19.18
C MET A 16 -23.01 -0.36 -19.20
N GLY A 17 -22.37 -1.41 -18.67
CA GLY A 17 -22.97 -2.74 -18.58
C GLY A 17 -24.26 -2.74 -17.76
N THR A 18 -24.26 -2.08 -16.61
CA THR A 18 -25.45 -1.96 -15.75
C THR A 18 -26.54 -1.08 -16.37
N GLY A 19 -26.15 -0.01 -17.07
CA GLY A 19 -27.08 0.87 -17.80
C GLY A 19 -27.82 0.15 -18.94
N VAL A 20 -27.12 -0.75 -19.64
CA VAL A 20 -27.77 -1.61 -20.67
C VAL A 20 -28.81 -2.53 -20.04
N VAL A 21 -28.48 -3.14 -18.88
CA VAL A 21 -29.44 -4.02 -18.17
C VAL A 21 -30.64 -3.23 -17.65
N ALA A 22 -30.40 -2.03 -17.07
CA ALA A 22 -31.44 -1.16 -16.54
C ALA A 22 -32.21 -0.38 -17.63
N GLN A 23 -31.73 -0.40 -18.87
CA GLN A 23 -32.24 0.40 -19.99
C GLN A 23 -32.31 1.91 -19.70
N ASP A 24 -31.42 2.41 -18.80
CA ASP A 24 -31.39 3.81 -18.36
C ASP A 24 -29.93 4.32 -18.31
N VAL A 25 -29.66 5.33 -19.12
CA VAL A 25 -28.36 6.02 -19.17
C VAL A 25 -28.07 6.74 -17.84
N GLY A 26 -29.10 7.25 -17.16
CA GLY A 26 -28.95 7.90 -15.86
C GLY A 26 -28.45 6.92 -14.79
N VAL A 27 -28.91 5.67 -14.82
CA VAL A 27 -28.43 4.58 -13.97
C VAL A 27 -26.97 4.26 -14.29
N ALA A 28 -26.62 4.15 -15.60
CA ALA A 28 -25.25 3.91 -16.03
C ALA A 28 -24.25 4.91 -15.42
N VAL A 29 -24.57 6.20 -15.51
CA VAL A 29 -23.72 7.29 -15.00
C VAL A 29 -23.58 7.22 -13.48
N LYS A 30 -24.70 7.02 -12.75
CA LYS A 30 -24.68 6.93 -11.29
C LYS A 30 -23.85 5.73 -10.80
N VAL A 31 -23.99 4.58 -11.46
CA VAL A 31 -23.19 3.39 -11.14
C VAL A 31 -21.72 3.64 -11.44
N ALA A 32 -21.38 4.22 -12.60
CA ALA A 32 -19.99 4.53 -12.94
C ALA A 32 -19.34 5.47 -11.91
N ILE A 33 -20.05 6.49 -11.46
CA ILE A 33 -19.55 7.43 -10.42
C ILE A 33 -19.36 6.68 -9.09
N THR A 34 -20.30 5.86 -8.69
CA THR A 34 -20.23 5.09 -7.44
C THR A 34 -19.03 4.14 -7.46
N GLU A 35 -18.85 3.36 -8.52
CA GLU A 35 -17.72 2.46 -8.69
C GLU A 35 -16.38 3.21 -8.73
N PHE A 36 -16.34 4.36 -9.38
CA PHE A 36 -15.15 5.22 -9.36
C PHE A 36 -14.77 5.66 -7.94
N ILE A 37 -15.75 6.04 -7.12
CA ILE A 37 -15.52 6.41 -5.71
C ILE A 37 -15.04 5.21 -4.91
N VAL A 38 -15.67 4.04 -5.07
CA VAL A 38 -15.29 2.80 -4.39
C VAL A 38 -13.85 2.41 -4.71
N PHE A 39 -13.50 2.27 -5.99
CA PHE A 39 -12.14 1.89 -6.40
C PHE A 39 -11.10 2.95 -6.02
N SER A 40 -11.43 4.23 -6.12
CA SER A 40 -10.54 5.31 -5.69
C SER A 40 -10.28 5.27 -4.18
N SER A 41 -11.31 4.96 -3.38
CA SER A 41 -11.15 4.80 -1.93
C SER A 41 -10.22 3.63 -1.58
N MET A 42 -10.36 2.49 -2.27
CA MET A 42 -9.49 1.33 -2.09
C MET A 42 -8.03 1.66 -2.41
N ALA A 43 -7.80 2.46 -3.44
CA ALA A 43 -6.46 2.83 -3.87
C ALA A 43 -5.78 3.88 -2.99
N THR A 44 -6.56 4.77 -2.35
CA THR A 44 -6.03 5.96 -1.68
C THR A 44 -6.06 5.91 -0.17
N LEU A 45 -7.04 5.25 0.46
CA LEU A 45 -7.21 5.25 1.92
C LEU A 45 -6.00 4.67 2.65
N GLY A 46 -5.47 3.53 2.19
CA GLY A 46 -4.29 2.93 2.80
C GLY A 46 -3.05 3.82 2.74
N PRO A 47 -2.62 4.27 1.55
CA PRO A 47 -1.51 5.19 1.39
C PRO A 47 -1.70 6.51 2.16
N ALA A 48 -2.90 7.10 2.15
CA ALA A 48 -3.18 8.35 2.84
C ALA A 48 -3.04 8.21 4.36
N LEU A 49 -3.62 7.15 4.96
CA LEU A 49 -3.49 6.88 6.38
C LEU A 49 -2.03 6.55 6.78
N ALA A 50 -1.32 5.76 5.97
CA ALA A 50 0.09 5.47 6.19
C ALA A 50 0.94 6.75 6.16
N THR A 51 0.69 7.64 5.21
CA THR A 51 1.37 8.95 5.11
C THR A 51 1.06 9.83 6.31
N ALA A 52 -0.21 9.90 6.74
CA ALA A 52 -0.61 10.68 7.91
C ALA A 52 0.07 10.20 9.21
N VAL A 53 0.30 8.89 9.35
CA VAL A 53 1.03 8.32 10.48
C VAL A 53 2.51 8.72 10.44
N ARG A 54 3.14 8.67 9.25
CA ARG A 54 4.55 9.06 9.07
C ARG A 54 4.82 10.52 9.44
N HIS A 55 3.88 11.41 9.17
CA HIS A 55 4.01 12.84 9.54
C HIS A 55 4.06 13.08 11.06
N ARG A 56 3.71 12.10 11.89
CA ARG A 56 3.76 12.23 13.35
C ARG A 56 5.15 12.02 13.96
N ALA A 57 6.17 11.70 13.16
CA ALA A 57 7.57 11.53 13.57
C ALA A 57 7.75 10.65 14.82
N TRP A 58 7.08 9.51 14.88
CA TRP A 58 7.19 8.56 15.99
C TRP A 58 8.49 7.75 15.93
N PRO A 59 8.96 7.17 17.06
CA PRO A 59 10.10 6.26 17.06
C PRO A 59 9.86 5.09 16.09
N LEU A 60 10.89 4.68 15.35
CA LEU A 60 10.86 3.69 14.28
C LEU A 60 10.07 2.42 14.59
N SER A 61 10.21 1.88 15.81
CA SER A 61 9.50 0.67 16.24
C SER A 61 7.99 0.88 16.37
N ARG A 62 7.55 2.07 16.79
CA ARG A 62 6.14 2.45 16.88
C ARG A 62 5.58 2.84 15.52
N GLU A 63 6.37 3.54 14.71
CA GLU A 63 5.97 3.94 13.36
C GLU A 63 5.66 2.73 12.48
N ARG A 64 6.53 1.71 12.46
CA ARG A 64 6.30 0.47 11.69
C ARG A 64 4.95 -0.19 12.05
N LYS A 65 4.67 -0.35 13.34
CA LYS A 65 3.39 -0.92 13.80
C LYS A 65 2.21 -0.03 13.42
N ALA A 66 2.35 1.27 13.59
CA ALA A 66 1.30 2.24 13.30
C ALA A 66 0.98 2.32 11.79
N VAL A 67 1.98 2.23 10.91
CA VAL A 67 1.78 2.16 9.46
C VAL A 67 1.02 0.89 9.05
N VAL A 68 1.39 -0.27 9.60
CA VAL A 68 0.65 -1.52 9.33
C VAL A 68 -0.80 -1.41 9.82
N ILE A 69 -1.02 -0.91 11.03
CA ILE A 69 -2.36 -0.71 11.57
C ILE A 69 -3.16 0.29 10.71
N ALA A 70 -2.54 1.39 10.28
CA ALA A 70 -3.18 2.38 9.41
C ALA A 70 -3.64 1.78 8.08
N VAL A 71 -2.81 0.94 7.46
CA VAL A 71 -3.17 0.22 6.23
C VAL A 71 -4.32 -0.76 6.47
N LEU A 72 -4.32 -1.49 7.59
CA LEU A 72 -5.43 -2.38 7.94
C LEU A 72 -6.73 -1.61 8.20
N ILE A 73 -6.67 -0.47 8.88
CA ILE A 73 -7.83 0.43 9.05
C ILE A 73 -8.33 0.90 7.68
N GLY A 74 -7.44 1.30 6.77
CA GLY A 74 -7.79 1.67 5.40
C GLY A 74 -8.52 0.55 4.65
N MET A 75 -8.10 -0.71 4.85
CA MET A 75 -8.77 -1.88 4.27
C MET A 75 -10.20 -2.05 4.83
N VAL A 76 -10.37 -1.93 6.14
CA VAL A 76 -11.70 -2.01 6.78
C VAL A 76 -12.62 -0.89 6.31
N LEU A 77 -12.12 0.34 6.23
CA LEU A 77 -12.90 1.48 5.72
C LEU A 77 -13.29 1.27 4.26
N SER A 78 -12.37 0.78 3.42
CA SER A 78 -12.66 0.45 2.02
C SER A 78 -13.75 -0.62 1.89
N PHE A 79 -13.74 -1.63 2.78
CA PHE A 79 -14.80 -2.64 2.82
C PHE A 79 -16.17 -2.03 3.13
N PHE A 80 -16.25 -1.10 4.08
CA PHE A 80 -17.51 -0.42 4.39
C PHE A 80 -17.99 0.45 3.22
N ILE A 81 -17.08 1.17 2.54
CA ILE A 81 -17.42 1.98 1.38
C ILE A 81 -17.92 1.11 0.22
N ASP A 82 -17.24 -0.02 -0.05
CA ASP A 82 -17.67 -1.01 -1.04
C ASP A 82 -19.07 -1.56 -0.72
N ARG A 83 -19.31 -1.89 0.54
CA ARG A 83 -20.62 -2.41 0.97
C ARG A 83 -21.75 -1.39 0.80
N LEU A 84 -21.48 -0.12 1.12
CA LEU A 84 -22.43 0.98 0.90
C LEU A 84 -22.66 1.22 -0.60
N GLY A 85 -21.59 1.24 -1.39
CA GLY A 85 -21.66 1.39 -2.85
C GLY A 85 -22.47 0.28 -3.49
N SER A 86 -22.19 -0.96 -3.14
CA SER A 86 -22.92 -2.14 -3.65
C SER A 86 -24.41 -2.08 -3.31
N SER A 87 -24.75 -1.70 -2.06
CA SER A 87 -26.15 -1.54 -1.64
C SER A 87 -26.87 -0.43 -2.43
N TYR A 88 -26.17 0.68 -2.69
CA TYR A 88 -26.73 1.78 -3.48
C TYR A 88 -26.94 1.39 -4.94
N ILE A 89 -25.98 0.67 -5.55
CA ILE A 89 -26.08 0.17 -6.92
C ILE A 89 -27.25 -0.81 -7.04
N GLU A 90 -27.41 -1.72 -6.09
CA GLU A 90 -28.53 -2.66 -6.05
C GLU A 90 -29.88 -1.93 -6.08
N GLN A 91 -30.04 -0.86 -5.30
CA GLN A 91 -31.26 -0.04 -5.29
C GLN A 91 -31.50 0.68 -6.63
N LEU A 92 -30.44 1.10 -7.33
CA LEU A 92 -30.55 1.78 -8.62
C LEU A 92 -30.96 0.83 -9.75
N ILE A 93 -30.48 -0.42 -9.71
CA ILE A 93 -30.71 -1.41 -10.78
C ILE A 93 -32.05 -2.13 -10.59
N LYS A 94 -32.53 -2.24 -9.36
CA LYS A 94 -33.75 -2.97 -9.00
C LYS A 94 -34.97 -2.64 -9.86
N PRO A 95 -35.36 -1.37 -10.12
CA PRO A 95 -36.50 -1.03 -10.95
C PRO A 95 -36.35 -1.49 -12.41
N GLY A 96 -35.12 -1.41 -12.95
CA GLY A 96 -34.83 -1.85 -14.32
C GLY A 96 -34.94 -3.38 -14.47
N LEU A 97 -34.49 -4.15 -13.48
CA LEU A 97 -34.60 -5.60 -13.45
C LEU A 97 -36.07 -6.05 -13.34
N GLU A 98 -36.86 -5.35 -12.51
CA GLU A 98 -38.31 -5.59 -12.41
C GLU A 98 -39.04 -5.32 -13.74
N ALA A 99 -38.72 -4.23 -14.40
CA ALA A 99 -39.26 -3.89 -15.71
C ALA A 99 -38.87 -4.92 -16.80
N ALA A 100 -37.69 -5.51 -16.70
CA ALA A 100 -37.23 -6.58 -17.59
C ALA A 100 -37.82 -7.98 -17.28
N GLY A 101 -38.70 -8.08 -16.28
CA GLY A 101 -39.33 -9.35 -15.88
C GLY A 101 -38.40 -10.32 -15.15
N LEU A 102 -37.22 -9.83 -14.72
CA LEU A 102 -36.27 -10.60 -13.91
C LEU A 102 -36.67 -10.52 -12.44
N SER A 103 -36.84 -11.68 -11.80
CA SER A 103 -37.22 -11.69 -10.39
C SER A 103 -36.12 -11.07 -9.50
N VAL A 104 -36.42 -9.97 -8.87
CA VAL A 104 -35.51 -9.20 -8.05
C VAL A 104 -35.34 -9.80 -6.63
N ASN A 105 -36.21 -10.70 -6.25
CA ASN A 105 -36.15 -11.43 -4.99
C ASN A 105 -36.01 -12.95 -5.26
N PRO A 106 -34.82 -13.43 -5.64
CA PRO A 106 -34.59 -14.86 -5.61
C PRO A 106 -34.77 -15.38 -4.18
N PRO A 107 -35.22 -16.63 -3.99
CA PRO A 107 -35.30 -17.22 -2.65
C PRO A 107 -33.95 -17.09 -1.97
N ALA A 108 -33.96 -16.72 -0.69
CA ALA A 108 -32.73 -16.50 0.07
C ALA A 108 -31.80 -17.71 -0.09
N PRO A 109 -30.56 -17.52 -0.53
CA PRO A 109 -29.65 -18.64 -0.74
C PRO A 109 -29.39 -19.37 0.58
N PRO A 110 -29.15 -20.68 0.55
CA PRO A 110 -28.77 -21.45 1.73
C PRO A 110 -27.63 -20.77 2.50
N PRO A 111 -27.61 -20.86 3.84
CA PRO A 111 -26.62 -20.16 4.65
C PRO A 111 -25.17 -20.47 4.24
N LEU A 112 -24.90 -21.68 3.77
CA LEU A 112 -23.60 -22.08 3.26
C LEU A 112 -23.21 -21.29 2.00
N VAL A 113 -24.13 -21.14 1.03
CA VAL A 113 -23.87 -20.39 -0.21
C VAL A 113 -23.66 -18.91 0.09
N LYS A 114 -24.41 -18.34 1.03
CA LYS A 114 -24.22 -16.97 1.50
C LYS A 114 -22.84 -16.77 2.14
N ALA A 115 -22.40 -17.72 2.98
CA ALA A 115 -21.08 -17.68 3.61
C ALA A 115 -19.93 -17.78 2.58
N ILE A 116 -20.06 -18.67 1.60
CA ILE A 116 -19.09 -18.81 0.51
C ILE A 116 -19.03 -17.53 -0.32
N GLY A 117 -20.17 -16.96 -0.70
CA GLY A 117 -20.25 -15.70 -1.45
C GLY A 117 -19.57 -14.54 -0.69
N LEU A 118 -19.83 -14.43 0.62
CA LEU A 118 -19.16 -13.44 1.46
C LEU A 118 -17.63 -13.67 1.51
N ALA A 119 -17.19 -14.90 1.67
CA ALA A 119 -15.77 -15.24 1.72
C ALA A 119 -15.05 -14.89 0.40
N ILE A 120 -15.68 -15.19 -0.75
CA ILE A 120 -15.14 -14.83 -2.07
C ILE A 120 -15.07 -13.31 -2.22
N ASN A 121 -16.11 -12.57 -1.82
CA ASN A 121 -16.13 -11.11 -1.89
C ASN A 121 -15.03 -10.50 -1.03
N VAL A 122 -14.88 -10.94 0.22
CA VAL A 122 -13.81 -10.47 1.11
C VAL A 122 -12.43 -10.82 0.54
N ALA A 123 -12.24 -12.03 0.01
CA ALA A 123 -10.96 -12.43 -0.61
C ALA A 123 -10.63 -11.55 -1.83
N ALA A 124 -11.59 -11.29 -2.70
CA ALA A 124 -11.42 -10.42 -3.86
C ALA A 124 -11.04 -8.99 -3.43
N LEU A 125 -11.72 -8.45 -2.43
CA LEU A 125 -11.42 -7.12 -1.88
C LEU A 125 -10.02 -7.05 -1.29
N VAL A 126 -9.60 -8.06 -0.51
CA VAL A 126 -8.24 -8.14 0.05
C VAL A 126 -7.18 -8.16 -1.06
N VAL A 127 -7.43 -8.92 -2.13
CA VAL A 127 -6.51 -8.99 -3.27
C VAL A 127 -6.45 -7.65 -4.00
N ILE A 128 -7.59 -7.05 -4.32
CA ILE A 128 -7.66 -5.74 -5.01
C ILE A 128 -6.99 -4.66 -4.16
N TYR A 129 -7.33 -4.57 -2.88
CA TYR A 129 -6.72 -3.61 -1.96
C TYR A 129 -5.21 -3.85 -1.79
N GLY A 130 -4.78 -5.12 -1.69
CA GLY A 130 -3.37 -5.49 -1.60
C GLY A 130 -2.58 -5.09 -2.84
N LEU A 131 -3.14 -5.28 -4.03
CA LEU A 131 -2.47 -4.94 -5.29
C LEU A 131 -2.43 -3.42 -5.56
N PHE A 132 -3.52 -2.70 -5.30
CA PHE A 132 -3.69 -1.31 -5.76
C PHE A 132 -3.53 -0.25 -4.66
N GLY A 133 -3.72 -0.59 -3.39
CA GLY A 133 -3.71 0.39 -2.30
C GLY A 133 -2.70 0.05 -1.20
N GLY A 134 -3.16 -0.70 -0.21
CA GLY A 134 -2.41 -0.97 1.01
C GLY A 134 -1.10 -1.73 0.81
N GLY A 135 -1.07 -2.73 -0.08
CA GLY A 135 0.12 -3.54 -0.34
C GLY A 135 1.23 -2.74 -1.02
N LEU A 136 0.89 -1.89 -1.99
CA LEU A 136 1.87 -0.99 -2.63
C LEU A 136 2.42 0.03 -1.63
N ALA A 137 1.58 0.58 -0.75
CA ALA A 137 2.00 1.50 0.29
C ALA A 137 2.98 0.84 1.27
N LEU A 138 2.68 -0.38 1.73
CA LEU A 138 3.57 -1.15 2.60
C LEU A 138 4.88 -1.51 1.90
N ARG A 139 4.83 -1.97 0.66
CA ARG A 139 6.02 -2.28 -0.13
C ARG A 139 6.92 -1.05 -0.31
N ALA A 140 6.34 0.09 -0.66
CA ALA A 140 7.07 1.35 -0.79
C ALA A 140 7.73 1.75 0.53
N TYR A 141 6.98 1.70 1.64
CA TYR A 141 7.49 2.01 2.97
C TYR A 141 8.66 1.12 3.38
N PHE A 142 8.52 -0.21 3.26
CA PHE A 142 9.59 -1.13 3.66
C PHE A 142 10.79 -1.11 2.71
N SER A 143 10.60 -0.84 1.40
CA SER A 143 11.71 -0.70 0.46
C SER A 143 12.52 0.56 0.71
N GLU A 144 11.87 1.66 1.07
CA GLU A 144 12.52 2.91 1.44
C GLU A 144 13.35 2.73 2.71
N HIS A 145 12.78 2.09 3.73
CA HIS A 145 13.49 1.80 5.00
C HIS A 145 14.72 0.92 4.78
N ARG A 146 14.61 -0.11 3.96
CA ARG A 146 15.75 -0.99 3.65
C ARG A 146 16.90 -0.21 2.98
N ARG A 147 16.60 0.69 2.05
CA ARG A 147 17.62 1.54 1.41
C ARG A 147 18.31 2.48 2.41
N TRP A 148 17.56 3.04 3.35
CA TRP A 148 18.13 3.87 4.42
C TRP A 148 19.06 3.08 5.33
N ASP A 149 18.67 1.88 5.76
CA ASP A 149 19.48 1.00 6.58
C ASP A 149 20.78 0.59 5.84
N GLU A 150 20.68 0.22 4.55
CA GLU A 150 21.85 -0.10 3.71
C GLU A 150 22.80 1.09 3.58
N HIS A 151 22.28 2.29 3.33
CA HIS A 151 23.12 3.50 3.25
C HIS A 151 23.79 3.86 4.58
N HIS A 152 23.11 3.65 5.70
CA HIS A 152 23.73 3.88 7.02
C HIS A 152 24.85 2.88 7.30
N HIS A 153 24.62 1.60 7.04
CA HIS A 153 25.68 0.58 7.22
C HIS A 153 26.91 0.83 6.33
N VAL A 154 26.71 1.21 5.07
CA VAL A 154 27.83 1.54 4.17
C VAL A 154 28.61 2.76 4.71
N ARG A 155 27.93 3.79 5.21
CA ARG A 155 28.61 4.96 5.80
C ARG A 155 29.39 4.60 7.07
N GLU A 156 28.82 3.75 7.93
CA GLU A 156 29.51 3.28 9.15
C GLU A 156 30.75 2.46 8.81
N LEU A 157 30.65 1.54 7.83
CA LEU A 157 31.79 0.76 7.36
C LEU A 157 32.89 1.65 6.78
N ASN A 158 32.56 2.60 5.93
CA ASN A 158 33.53 3.55 5.34
C ASN A 158 34.17 4.42 6.42
N ALA A 159 33.42 4.83 7.46
CA ALA A 159 33.96 5.59 8.57
C ALA A 159 34.93 4.75 9.45
N LEU A 160 34.62 3.47 9.65
CA LEU A 160 35.52 2.54 10.36
C LEU A 160 36.79 2.28 9.55
N GLU A 161 36.67 2.02 8.27
CA GLU A 161 37.81 1.83 7.36
C GLU A 161 38.74 3.07 7.34
N SER A 162 38.16 4.27 7.28
CA SER A 162 38.91 5.52 7.36
C SER A 162 39.68 5.64 8.68
N ARG A 163 39.08 5.27 9.82
CA ARG A 163 39.74 5.28 11.12
C ARG A 163 40.86 4.25 11.21
N VAL A 164 40.68 3.05 10.64
CA VAL A 164 41.73 2.02 10.59
C VAL A 164 42.90 2.53 9.76
N ASN A 165 42.65 3.06 8.57
CA ASN A 165 43.70 3.63 7.71
C ASN A 165 44.45 4.78 8.38
N GLU A 166 43.74 5.65 9.10
CA GLU A 166 44.40 6.74 9.88
C GLU A 166 45.27 6.18 11.01
N ALA A 167 44.82 5.15 11.71
CA ALA A 167 45.59 4.50 12.77
C ALA A 167 46.86 3.81 12.19
N ASP A 168 46.73 3.12 11.05
CA ASP A 168 47.84 2.48 10.35
C ASP A 168 48.88 3.50 9.88
N LEU A 169 48.43 4.64 9.33
CA LEU A 169 49.31 5.74 8.95
C LEU A 169 50.06 6.30 10.15
N ARG A 170 49.38 6.52 11.28
CA ARG A 170 50.03 6.99 12.53
C ARG A 170 51.05 5.99 13.06
N LEU A 171 50.73 4.69 13.03
CA LEU A 171 51.66 3.63 13.41
C LEU A 171 52.87 3.57 12.49
N GLY A 172 52.66 3.73 11.17
CA GLY A 172 53.74 3.82 10.19
C GLY A 172 54.68 4.97 10.42
N VAL A 173 54.15 6.15 10.74
CA VAL A 173 54.96 7.36 11.10
C VAL A 173 55.74 7.14 12.39
N LEU A 174 55.11 6.59 13.44
CA LEU A 174 55.77 6.28 14.70
C LEU A 174 56.91 5.26 14.52
N LYS A 175 56.66 4.21 13.71
CA LYS A 175 57.67 3.20 13.39
C LYS A 175 58.85 3.79 12.62
N ALA A 176 58.58 4.66 11.66
CA ALA A 176 59.64 5.39 10.91
C ALA A 176 60.47 6.36 11.79
N GLN A 177 59.89 6.89 12.90
CA GLN A 177 60.59 7.72 13.84
C GLN A 177 61.42 6.93 14.84
N VAL A 178 61.00 5.73 15.19
CA VAL A 178 61.68 4.87 16.21
C VAL A 178 62.86 4.09 15.60
N GLU A 179 62.72 3.59 14.35
CA GLU A 179 63.79 2.84 13.67
C GLU A 179 65.14 3.57 13.54
N PRO A 180 65.24 4.84 13.12
CA PRO A 180 66.50 5.55 13.03
C PRO A 180 67.18 5.77 14.40
N HIS A 181 66.37 6.01 15.43
CA HIS A 181 66.91 6.28 16.78
C HIS A 181 67.52 5.03 17.41
N PHE A 182 67.02 3.85 17.12
CA PHE A 182 67.52 2.56 17.66
C PHE A 182 68.85 2.15 16.95
N LEU A 183 68.99 2.41 15.66
CA LEU A 183 70.19 2.09 14.88
C LEU A 183 71.39 2.97 15.27
N PHE A 184 71.17 4.20 15.69
CA PHE A 184 72.27 5.10 16.11
C PHE A 184 72.71 4.88 17.55
N ASN A 185 71.88 4.30 18.45
CA ASN A 185 72.23 4.06 19.84
C ASN A 185 72.93 2.72 20.12
N THR A 186 73.08 1.82 19.13
CA THR A 186 73.77 0.55 19.28
C THR A 186 75.20 0.57 18.81
N ARG A 187 75.77 1.76 18.50
CA ARG A 187 77.23 1.95 18.21
C ARG A 187 77.90 2.86 19.27
N ALA A 188 77.89 2.42 20.50
CA ALA A 188 78.79 2.95 21.54
C ALA A 188 79.51 1.78 22.21
#